data_09bd4b77da6fcfdf4010206a650d7942
#
_entry.id   09bd4b77da6fcfdf4010206a650d7942
#
_cell.length_a   1.000
_cell.length_b   1.000
_cell.length_c   1.000
_cell.angle_alpha   90.00
_cell.angle_beta   90.00
_cell.angle_gamma   90.00
#
_symmetry.space_group_name_H-M   'P 1'
#
loop_
_entity.id
_entity.type
_entity.pdbx_description
1 polymer ?
#
loop_
_entity_poly.entity_id
_entity_poly.type
_entity_poly.pdbx_seq_one_letter_code
_entity_poly.pdbx_strand_id
1 'polypeptide(L)'
;MINKNISYYHNSSDSRSRIYYNFDQILELIASDPKLSRQTDIVRMQTTEKAYKEEKHRLPMIAPSGIFDYRNDDPTNLRQYSNILVLDFDDFGSHEAAGEFKERLIQYANPLHLYAVWFSPSNKGVKAAMVHDNTNPEHHYNLFRQVKQRLYPRTDEFDKSCHNLSRTFFLSSDPDVYVNPEKDTLIPYHFEYD
;
A
#
# COMPACT_ATOMS: atom_id res chain seq x y z
N MET A 1 -9.17 2.76 18.92
CA MET A 1 -9.85 2.81 17.59
C MET A 1 -8.76 2.93 16.53
N ILE A 2 -8.77 2.08 15.49
CA ILE A 2 -7.78 2.08 14.42
C ILE A 2 -7.97 3.32 13.55
N ASN A 3 -6.92 4.14 13.40
CA ASN A 3 -6.93 5.27 12.50
C ASN A 3 -6.56 4.84 11.08
N LYS A 4 -7.45 5.06 10.11
CA LYS A 4 -7.30 4.68 8.72
C LYS A 4 -7.25 5.89 7.76
N ASN A 5 -7.09 7.11 8.27
CA ASN A 5 -7.02 8.30 7.43
C ASN A 5 -5.62 8.50 6.88
N ILE A 6 -5.51 8.70 5.57
CA ILE A 6 -4.26 8.75 4.83
C ILE A 6 -4.25 9.86 3.78
N SER A 7 -3.08 10.34 3.45
CA SER A 7 -2.89 11.34 2.39
C SER A 7 -3.06 10.74 1.00
N TYR A 8 -3.68 11.53 0.11
CA TYR A 8 -3.85 11.23 -1.30
C TYR A 8 -3.18 12.32 -2.16
N TYR A 9 -2.55 11.92 -3.25
CA TYR A 9 -1.88 12.76 -4.23
C TYR A 9 -2.38 12.43 -5.63
N HIS A 10 -2.63 13.45 -6.46
CA HIS A 10 -3.15 13.22 -7.81
C HIS A 10 -2.14 12.56 -8.76
N ASN A 11 -0.85 12.76 -8.50
CA ASN A 11 0.25 12.19 -9.29
C ASN A 11 1.58 12.36 -8.53
N SER A 12 2.67 11.87 -9.12
CA SER A 12 3.99 11.91 -8.48
C SER A 12 4.61 13.30 -8.33
N SER A 13 4.11 14.31 -9.05
CA SER A 13 4.58 15.70 -8.94
C SER A 13 3.97 16.43 -7.75
N ASP A 14 2.87 15.92 -7.20
CA ASP A 14 2.24 16.50 -6.02
C ASP A 14 3.12 16.24 -4.79
N SER A 15 3.56 17.31 -4.15
CA SER A 15 4.33 17.24 -2.91
C SER A 15 3.51 17.60 -1.66
N ARG A 16 2.34 18.21 -1.85
CA ARG A 16 1.43 18.61 -0.77
C ARG A 16 0.10 17.88 -0.91
N SER A 17 -0.25 17.09 0.11
CA SER A 17 -1.58 16.53 0.19
C SER A 17 -2.56 17.59 0.69
N ARG A 18 -3.57 17.88 -0.12
CA ARG A 18 -4.74 18.69 0.28
C ARG A 18 -5.99 17.83 0.44
N ILE A 19 -5.85 16.54 0.12
CA ILE A 19 -6.93 15.56 0.11
C ILE A 19 -6.46 14.37 0.95
N TYR A 20 -7.33 13.92 1.82
CA TYR A 20 -7.14 12.69 2.59
C TYR A 20 -8.43 11.89 2.55
N TYR A 21 -8.26 10.59 2.56
CA TYR A 21 -9.35 9.62 2.53
C TYR A 21 -9.22 8.67 3.71
N ASN A 22 -10.35 8.12 4.14
CA ASN A 22 -10.33 6.87 4.87
C ASN A 22 -9.88 5.74 3.94
N PHE A 23 -9.13 4.78 4.44
CA PHE A 23 -8.57 3.70 3.61
C PHE A 23 -9.64 2.87 2.90
N ASP A 24 -10.85 2.73 3.47
CA ASP A 24 -11.96 2.07 2.80
C ASP A 24 -12.38 2.80 1.51
N GLN A 25 -12.37 4.12 1.49
CA GLN A 25 -12.64 4.91 0.29
C GLN A 25 -11.55 4.70 -0.79
N ILE A 26 -10.29 4.49 -0.38
CA ILE A 26 -9.22 4.13 -1.33
C ILE A 26 -9.48 2.76 -1.95
N LEU A 27 -9.93 1.79 -1.17
CA LEU A 27 -10.28 0.46 -1.70
C LEU A 27 -11.45 0.51 -2.68
N GLU A 28 -12.43 1.38 -2.44
CA GLU A 28 -13.52 1.64 -3.39
C GLU A 28 -13.00 2.24 -4.72
N LEU A 29 -12.03 3.18 -4.64
CA LEU A 29 -11.38 3.71 -5.85
C LEU A 29 -10.62 2.62 -6.62
N ILE A 30 -9.86 1.77 -5.92
CA ILE A 30 -9.14 0.64 -6.52
C ILE A 30 -10.11 -0.33 -7.22
N ALA A 31 -11.24 -0.64 -6.58
CA ALA A 31 -12.21 -1.60 -7.08
C ALA A 31 -12.98 -1.09 -8.29
N SER A 32 -13.36 0.20 -8.32
CA SER A 32 -14.45 0.62 -9.21
C SER A 32 -14.32 2.01 -9.84
N ASP A 33 -13.24 2.79 -9.57
CA ASP A 33 -13.11 4.11 -10.19
C ASP A 33 -12.76 4.01 -11.69
N PRO A 34 -13.65 4.51 -12.60
CA PRO A 34 -13.43 4.34 -14.04
C PRO A 34 -12.25 5.18 -14.58
N LYS A 35 -11.87 6.24 -13.89
CA LYS A 35 -10.70 7.05 -14.27
C LYS A 35 -9.42 6.31 -13.91
N LEU A 36 -9.35 5.75 -12.70
CA LEU A 36 -8.21 4.95 -12.27
C LEU A 36 -8.06 3.71 -13.15
N SER A 37 -9.17 3.05 -13.51
CA SER A 37 -9.16 1.91 -14.44
C SER A 37 -8.51 2.27 -15.77
N ARG A 38 -8.99 3.32 -16.44
CA ARG A 38 -8.42 3.78 -17.72
C ARG A 38 -6.94 4.16 -17.61
N GLN A 39 -6.54 4.86 -16.53
CA GLN A 39 -5.15 5.22 -16.32
C GLN A 39 -4.27 3.98 -16.11
N THR A 40 -4.76 3.00 -15.35
CA THR A 40 -4.06 1.73 -15.11
C THR A 40 -3.87 0.95 -16.41
N ASP A 41 -4.91 0.89 -17.26
CA ASP A 41 -4.82 0.21 -18.56
C ASP A 41 -3.77 0.87 -19.46
N ILE A 42 -3.71 2.20 -19.49
CA ILE A 42 -2.68 2.94 -20.24
C ILE A 42 -1.28 2.54 -19.77
N VAL A 43 -1.06 2.45 -18.45
CA VAL A 43 0.23 2.01 -17.89
C VAL A 43 0.58 0.59 -18.31
N ARG A 44 -0.39 -0.34 -18.23
CA ARG A 44 -0.21 -1.77 -18.56
C ARG A 44 0.03 -2.02 -20.05
N MET A 45 -0.45 -1.13 -20.94
CA MET A 45 -0.25 -1.22 -22.38
C MET A 45 1.16 -0.79 -22.83
N GLN A 46 1.96 -0.16 -21.95
CA GLN A 46 3.28 0.32 -22.33
C GLN A 46 4.26 -0.83 -22.53
N THR A 47 4.98 -0.79 -23.65
CA THR A 47 5.94 -1.86 -24.03
C THR A 47 7.39 -1.49 -23.73
N THR A 48 7.67 -0.22 -23.42
CA THR A 48 9.01 0.24 -23.05
C THR A 48 9.05 0.68 -21.60
N GLU A 49 10.17 0.46 -20.93
CA GLU A 49 10.36 0.87 -19.55
C GLU A 49 10.19 2.40 -19.35
N LYS A 50 10.66 3.19 -20.31
CA LYS A 50 10.54 4.65 -20.27
C LYS A 50 9.08 5.07 -20.31
N ALA A 51 8.30 4.61 -21.28
CA ALA A 51 6.88 4.94 -21.41
C ALA A 51 6.08 4.42 -20.20
N TYR A 52 6.39 3.22 -19.72
CA TYR A 52 5.79 2.68 -18.49
C TYR A 52 6.02 3.61 -17.28
N LYS A 53 7.25 4.07 -17.06
CA LYS A 53 7.56 4.98 -15.96
C LYS A 53 6.84 6.32 -16.11
N GLU A 54 6.83 6.90 -17.33
CA GLU A 54 6.14 8.17 -17.61
C GLU A 54 4.64 8.08 -17.31
N GLU A 55 3.96 7.04 -17.76
CA GLU A 55 2.53 6.86 -17.50
C GLU A 55 2.25 6.49 -16.04
N LYS A 56 3.09 5.65 -15.41
CA LYS A 56 2.98 5.32 -13.97
C LYS A 56 3.04 6.59 -13.10
N HIS A 57 3.89 7.56 -13.45
CA HIS A 57 4.01 8.82 -12.72
C HIS A 57 2.75 9.70 -12.76
N ARG A 58 1.81 9.43 -13.66
CA ARG A 58 0.51 10.10 -13.76
C ARG A 58 -0.58 9.46 -12.90
N LEU A 59 -0.33 8.26 -12.38
CA LEU A 59 -1.26 7.60 -11.47
C LEU A 59 -1.34 8.36 -10.14
N PRO A 60 -2.51 8.34 -9.48
CA PRO A 60 -2.62 8.83 -8.12
C PRO A 60 -1.81 7.97 -7.15
N MET A 61 -1.45 8.57 -6.02
CA MET A 61 -0.67 7.92 -4.98
C MET A 61 -1.30 8.15 -3.61
N ILE A 62 -0.97 7.27 -2.69
CA ILE A 62 -1.30 7.40 -1.27
C ILE A 62 -0.03 7.34 -0.41
N ALA A 63 -0.05 8.03 0.74
CA ALA A 63 0.89 7.80 1.83
C ALA A 63 0.15 7.10 2.98
N PRO A 64 0.23 5.76 3.06
CA PRO A 64 -0.61 4.98 3.95
C PRO A 64 -0.30 5.20 5.43
N SER A 65 0.92 5.63 5.76
CA SER A 65 1.32 5.86 7.15
C SER A 65 0.61 7.04 7.83
N GLY A 66 -0.14 7.88 7.08
CA GLY A 66 -0.92 8.93 7.71
C GLY A 66 -1.23 10.14 6.85
N ILE A 67 -1.59 11.23 7.52
CA ILE A 67 -1.86 12.52 6.90
C ILE A 67 -0.61 13.39 7.02
N PHE A 68 -0.11 13.84 5.86
CA PHE A 68 1.08 14.69 5.75
C PHE A 68 0.73 16.08 5.19
N ASP A 69 1.37 17.13 5.71
CA ASP A 69 1.34 18.47 5.11
C ASP A 69 2.18 18.53 3.85
N TYR A 70 3.34 17.89 3.92
CA TYR A 70 4.30 17.84 2.84
C TYR A 70 4.93 16.43 2.76
N ARG A 71 5.07 15.90 1.55
CA ARG A 71 5.63 14.58 1.30
C ARG A 71 7.15 14.62 1.28
N ASN A 72 7.74 14.41 2.41
CA ASN A 72 9.18 14.22 2.60
C ASN A 72 9.45 13.40 3.86
N ASP A 73 10.71 13.06 4.11
CA ASP A 73 11.11 12.26 5.27
C ASP A 73 11.24 13.07 6.58
N ASP A 74 10.79 14.33 6.59
CA ASP A 74 10.73 15.13 7.81
C ASP A 74 9.47 14.77 8.62
N PRO A 75 9.61 14.16 9.79
CA PRO A 75 8.49 13.71 10.61
C PRO A 75 7.60 14.87 11.10
N THR A 76 8.10 16.11 11.09
CA THR A 76 7.29 17.30 11.47
C THR A 76 6.17 17.58 10.49
N ASN A 77 6.23 17.04 9.27
CA ASN A 77 5.17 17.13 8.28
C ASN A 77 4.04 16.10 8.48
N LEU A 78 4.21 15.13 9.37
CA LEU A 78 3.16 14.18 9.72
C LEU A 78 2.18 14.82 10.71
N ARG A 79 0.94 15.03 10.28
CA ARG A 79 -0.14 15.55 11.14
C ARG A 79 -0.81 14.48 11.97
N GLN A 80 -0.99 13.31 11.36
CA GLN A 80 -1.71 12.22 11.98
C GLN A 80 -1.15 10.89 11.49
N TYR A 81 -0.70 10.06 12.41
CA TYR A 81 -0.24 8.71 12.09
C TYR A 81 -1.42 7.77 11.92
N SER A 82 -1.36 6.91 10.91
CA SER A 82 -2.36 5.87 10.69
C SER A 82 -1.92 4.53 11.28
N ASN A 83 -2.86 3.59 11.38
CA ASN A 83 -2.59 2.21 11.74
C ASN A 83 -2.55 1.28 10.51
N ILE A 84 -2.27 1.83 9.33
CA ILE A 84 -2.15 1.08 8.07
C ILE A 84 -0.68 1.02 7.66
N LEU A 85 -0.18 -0.19 7.46
CA LEU A 85 1.10 -0.45 6.84
C LEU A 85 0.86 -1.14 5.50
N VAL A 86 1.35 -0.53 4.41
CA VAL A 86 1.30 -1.15 3.07
C VAL A 86 2.64 -1.81 2.77
N LEU A 87 2.56 -3.06 2.39
CA LEU A 87 3.68 -3.89 1.95
C LEU A 87 3.61 -4.00 0.43
N ASP A 88 4.75 -3.94 -0.23
CA ASP A 88 4.89 -4.07 -1.68
C ASP A 88 5.73 -5.30 -2.02
N PHE A 89 5.20 -6.13 -2.89
CA PHE A 89 5.84 -7.35 -3.37
C PHE A 89 5.93 -7.25 -4.89
N ASP A 90 7.14 -7.12 -5.40
CA ASP A 90 7.42 -6.90 -6.82
C ASP A 90 8.21 -8.08 -7.42
N ASP A 91 8.43 -8.01 -8.75
CA ASP A 91 9.34 -8.88 -9.50
C ASP A 91 8.91 -10.35 -9.66
N PHE A 92 7.60 -10.64 -9.65
CA PHE A 92 7.10 -11.99 -9.91
C PHE A 92 7.28 -12.45 -11.37
N GLY A 93 7.76 -11.59 -12.27
CA GLY A 93 7.99 -11.92 -13.67
C GLY A 93 6.69 -11.98 -14.51
N SER A 94 5.60 -12.51 -14.01
CA SER A 94 4.32 -12.62 -14.70
C SER A 94 3.12 -12.25 -13.82
N HIS A 95 1.97 -12.01 -14.46
CA HIS A 95 0.71 -11.79 -13.77
C HIS A 95 0.22 -13.05 -13.04
N GLU A 96 0.41 -14.21 -13.64
CA GLU A 96 0.01 -15.50 -13.06
C GLU A 96 0.75 -15.77 -11.75
N ALA A 97 2.07 -15.58 -11.73
CA ALA A 97 2.87 -15.76 -10.51
C ALA A 97 2.49 -14.74 -9.42
N ALA A 98 2.22 -13.47 -9.79
CA ALA A 98 1.70 -12.47 -8.86
C ALA A 98 0.30 -12.87 -8.34
N GLY A 99 -0.54 -13.44 -9.19
CA GLY A 99 -1.87 -13.95 -8.83
C GLY A 99 -1.81 -15.07 -7.81
N GLU A 100 -0.96 -16.08 -8.05
CA GLU A 100 -0.73 -17.16 -7.08
C GLU A 100 -0.24 -16.65 -5.72
N PHE A 101 0.60 -15.62 -5.73
CA PHE A 101 1.06 -15.01 -4.50
C PHE A 101 -0.08 -14.23 -3.80
N LYS A 102 -0.88 -13.46 -4.55
CA LYS A 102 -2.07 -12.77 -4.04
C LYS A 102 -3.03 -13.75 -3.36
N GLU A 103 -3.34 -14.87 -4.00
CA GLU A 103 -4.21 -15.91 -3.43
C GLU A 103 -3.65 -16.50 -2.13
N ARG A 104 -2.34 -16.76 -2.06
CA ARG A 104 -1.69 -17.20 -0.82
C ARG A 104 -1.82 -16.17 0.30
N LEU A 105 -1.63 -14.89 0.01
CA LEU A 105 -1.84 -13.82 1.00
C LEU A 105 -3.28 -13.81 1.51
N ILE A 106 -4.26 -13.94 0.60
CA ILE A 106 -5.69 -13.96 0.94
C ILE A 106 -6.02 -15.16 1.82
N GLN A 107 -5.49 -16.34 1.51
CA GLN A 107 -5.69 -17.55 2.31
C GLN A 107 -5.23 -17.39 3.76
N TYR A 108 -4.19 -16.58 3.99
CA TYR A 108 -3.64 -16.33 5.32
C TYR A 108 -3.90 -14.90 5.82
N ALA A 109 -4.96 -14.24 5.33
CA ALA A 109 -5.20 -12.83 5.60
C ALA A 109 -5.32 -12.52 7.09
N ASN A 110 -6.07 -13.31 7.86
CA ASN A 110 -6.26 -13.07 9.30
C ASN A 110 -4.96 -13.25 10.11
N PRO A 111 -4.22 -14.38 10.02
CA PRO A 111 -2.94 -14.51 10.74
C PRO A 111 -1.84 -13.55 10.27
N LEU A 112 -1.96 -12.99 9.06
CA LEU A 112 -1.07 -11.96 8.54
C LEU A 112 -1.57 -10.53 8.82
N HIS A 113 -2.68 -10.38 9.54
CA HIS A 113 -3.31 -9.09 9.88
C HIS A 113 -3.66 -8.24 8.66
N LEU A 114 -3.96 -8.89 7.51
CA LEU A 114 -4.22 -8.21 6.26
C LEU A 114 -5.63 -7.66 6.18
N TYR A 115 -5.70 -6.37 5.88
CA TYR A 115 -6.92 -5.63 5.65
C TYR A 115 -7.40 -5.71 4.21
N ALA A 116 -6.46 -5.62 3.26
CA ALA A 116 -6.72 -5.69 1.83
C ALA A 116 -5.49 -6.16 1.04
N VAL A 117 -5.72 -6.73 -0.16
CA VAL A 117 -4.67 -7.16 -1.11
C VAL A 117 -5.11 -6.83 -2.53
N TRP A 118 -4.22 -6.19 -3.32
CA TRP A 118 -4.49 -5.81 -4.71
C TRP A 118 -3.24 -5.88 -5.59
N PHE A 119 -3.43 -5.89 -6.90
CA PHE A 119 -2.32 -5.88 -7.85
C PHE A 119 -1.66 -4.50 -7.97
N SER A 120 -0.35 -4.48 -8.18
CA SER A 120 0.42 -3.28 -8.49
C SER A 120 0.09 -2.72 -9.89
N PRO A 121 0.53 -1.48 -10.23
CA PRO A 121 0.32 -0.91 -11.56
C PRO A 121 0.82 -1.78 -12.71
N SER A 122 1.90 -2.54 -12.53
CA SER A 122 2.45 -3.45 -13.55
C SER A 122 1.64 -4.73 -13.73
N ASN A 123 0.73 -5.05 -12.83
CA ASN A 123 0.05 -6.35 -12.74
C ASN A 123 0.99 -7.54 -12.51
N LYS A 124 2.26 -7.28 -12.20
CA LYS A 124 3.31 -8.27 -11.88
C LYS A 124 3.85 -8.14 -10.47
N GLY A 125 3.16 -7.40 -9.64
CA GLY A 125 3.42 -7.22 -8.22
C GLY A 125 2.12 -7.17 -7.45
N VAL A 126 2.20 -7.34 -6.15
CA VAL A 126 1.07 -7.36 -5.22
C VAL A 126 1.32 -6.37 -4.09
N LYS A 127 0.29 -5.62 -3.74
CA LYS A 127 0.29 -4.76 -2.55
C LYS A 127 -0.64 -5.34 -1.51
N ALA A 128 -0.19 -5.34 -0.26
CA ALA A 128 -0.99 -5.79 0.86
C ALA A 128 -1.02 -4.72 1.95
N ALA A 129 -2.20 -4.34 2.38
CA ALA A 129 -2.38 -3.47 3.53
C ALA A 129 -2.66 -4.30 4.77
N MET A 130 -1.92 -4.04 5.84
CA MET A 130 -2.16 -4.64 7.14
C MET A 130 -2.49 -3.58 8.19
N VAL A 131 -3.16 -4.00 9.27
CA VAL A 131 -3.43 -3.15 10.42
C VAL A 131 -2.46 -3.46 11.55
N HIS A 132 -2.06 -2.42 12.28
CA HIS A 132 -1.14 -2.53 13.42
C HIS A 132 -1.58 -1.63 14.60
N ASP A 133 -1.07 -1.90 15.78
CA ASP A 133 -1.38 -1.15 17.00
C ASP A 133 -0.32 -0.11 17.41
N ASN A 134 0.79 0.01 16.66
CA ASN A 134 1.77 1.06 16.91
C ASN A 134 1.13 2.45 16.77
N THR A 135 1.29 3.28 17.78
CA THR A 135 0.77 4.67 17.81
C THR A 135 1.87 5.72 17.73
N ASN A 136 3.16 5.31 17.81
CA ASN A 136 4.29 6.22 17.72
C ASN A 136 4.97 6.14 16.34
N PRO A 137 4.91 7.21 15.52
CA PRO A 137 5.53 7.22 14.19
C PRO A 137 7.06 7.05 14.22
N GLU A 138 7.73 7.37 15.32
CA GLU A 138 9.19 7.17 15.44
C GLU A 138 9.59 5.70 15.35
N HIS A 139 8.68 4.79 15.71
CA HIS A 139 8.88 3.35 15.60
C HIS A 139 8.41 2.74 14.28
N HIS A 140 8.02 3.55 13.27
CA HIS A 140 7.53 3.03 11.99
C HIS A 140 8.55 2.13 11.28
N TYR A 141 9.82 2.50 11.30
CA TYR A 141 10.90 1.66 10.77
C TYR A 141 11.01 0.32 11.51
N ASN A 142 10.95 0.34 12.84
CA ASN A 142 11.03 -0.87 13.66
C ASN A 142 9.81 -1.77 13.46
N LEU A 143 8.61 -1.19 13.34
CA LEU A 143 7.40 -1.92 12.98
C LEU A 143 7.57 -2.66 11.66
N PHE A 144 7.99 -1.96 10.61
CA PHE A 144 8.25 -2.57 9.29
C PHE A 144 9.26 -3.73 9.40
N ARG A 145 10.35 -3.53 10.12
CA ARG A 145 11.39 -4.53 10.31
C ARG A 145 10.87 -5.77 11.06
N GLN A 146 10.08 -5.58 12.11
CA GLN A 146 9.45 -6.68 12.86
C GLN A 146 8.48 -7.47 11.97
N VAL A 147 7.61 -6.77 11.23
CA VAL A 147 6.67 -7.40 10.28
C VAL A 147 7.42 -8.25 9.27
N LYS A 148 8.48 -7.69 8.64
CA LYS A 148 9.28 -8.45 7.68
C LYS A 148 9.91 -9.69 8.30
N GLN A 149 10.54 -9.57 9.46
CA GLN A 149 11.24 -10.66 10.12
C GLN A 149 10.30 -11.77 10.61
N ARG A 150 9.11 -11.40 11.10
CA ARG A 150 8.19 -12.35 11.73
C ARG A 150 7.21 -12.98 10.75
N LEU A 151 6.67 -12.18 9.82
CA LEU A 151 5.61 -12.63 8.92
C LEU A 151 6.14 -13.01 7.52
N TYR A 152 7.23 -12.38 7.08
CA TYR A 152 7.77 -12.55 5.72
C TYR A 152 9.29 -12.84 5.69
N PRO A 153 9.82 -13.76 6.53
CA PRO A 153 11.28 -13.95 6.68
C PRO A 153 11.97 -14.48 5.41
N ARG A 154 11.21 -15.13 4.52
CA ARG A 154 11.73 -15.81 3.31
C ARG A 154 11.13 -15.27 2.01
N THR A 155 10.59 -14.05 2.03
CA THR A 155 9.99 -13.42 0.84
C THR A 155 11.00 -12.49 0.21
N ASP A 156 11.60 -12.89 -0.91
CA ASP A 156 12.63 -12.13 -1.62
C ASP A 156 12.03 -10.96 -2.39
N GLU A 157 10.80 -11.08 -2.86
CA GLU A 157 10.02 -10.07 -3.61
C GLU A 157 9.60 -8.87 -2.75
N PHE A 158 9.89 -8.91 -1.47
CA PHE A 158 9.49 -7.86 -0.52
C PHE A 158 10.31 -6.58 -0.72
N ASP A 159 9.67 -5.47 -1.12
CA ASP A 159 10.35 -4.17 -1.27
C ASP A 159 10.79 -3.60 0.09
N LYS A 160 12.10 -3.58 0.29
CA LYS A 160 12.72 -3.07 1.52
C LYS A 160 12.56 -1.56 1.71
N SER A 161 12.24 -0.80 0.65
CA SER A 161 12.09 0.65 0.73
C SER A 161 10.77 1.09 1.38
N CYS A 162 9.83 0.16 1.61
CA CYS A 162 8.55 0.43 2.27
C CYS A 162 8.67 0.84 3.75
N HIS A 163 9.88 0.83 4.31
CA HIS A 163 10.13 1.23 5.71
C HIS A 163 10.03 2.74 5.96
N ASN A 164 10.10 3.56 4.93
CA ASN A 164 10.05 5.01 5.10
C ASN A 164 8.66 5.49 5.50
N LEU A 165 8.59 6.35 6.53
CA LEU A 165 7.34 6.88 7.05
C LEU A 165 6.54 7.63 5.96
N SER A 166 7.21 8.39 5.10
CA SER A 166 6.58 9.16 4.02
C SER A 166 6.44 8.37 2.70
N ARG A 167 6.70 7.06 2.72
CA ARG A 167 6.61 6.22 1.52
C ARG A 167 5.24 6.34 0.87
N THR A 168 5.24 6.63 -0.43
CA THR A 168 4.02 6.66 -1.23
C THR A 168 3.92 5.45 -2.15
N PHE A 169 2.69 5.04 -2.40
CA PHE A 169 2.36 3.93 -3.29
C PHE A 169 1.43 4.42 -4.40
N PHE A 170 1.78 4.12 -5.65
CA PHE A 170 0.88 4.34 -6.77
C PHE A 170 -0.36 3.45 -6.63
N LEU A 171 -1.52 4.04 -6.85
CA LEU A 171 -2.77 3.30 -6.97
C LEU A 171 -2.89 2.68 -8.36
N SER A 172 -3.54 1.54 -8.42
CA SER A 172 -3.91 0.84 -9.66
C SER A 172 -5.29 0.27 -9.52
N SER A 173 -6.03 0.22 -10.61
CA SER A 173 -7.33 -0.46 -10.62
C SER A 173 -7.12 -1.97 -10.50
N ASP A 174 -7.88 -2.55 -9.60
CA ASP A 174 -8.02 -3.98 -9.40
C ASP A 174 -9.48 -4.28 -9.03
N PRO A 175 -10.35 -4.63 -10.00
CA PRO A 175 -11.75 -4.97 -9.71
C PRO A 175 -11.91 -6.15 -8.73
N ASP A 176 -10.88 -7.01 -8.67
CA ASP A 176 -10.82 -8.17 -7.78
C ASP A 176 -9.98 -7.88 -6.52
N VAL A 177 -9.91 -6.61 -6.09
CA VAL A 177 -9.25 -6.26 -4.83
C VAL A 177 -9.88 -7.04 -3.68
N TYR A 178 -9.03 -7.77 -2.96
CA TYR A 178 -9.49 -8.43 -1.74
C TYR A 178 -9.60 -7.41 -0.62
N VAL A 179 -10.76 -7.36 0.01
CA VAL A 179 -11.00 -6.65 1.27
C VAL A 179 -11.40 -7.70 2.31
N ASN A 180 -10.69 -7.75 3.42
CA ASN A 180 -10.96 -8.74 4.46
C ASN A 180 -12.41 -8.62 4.95
N PRO A 181 -13.22 -9.68 4.85
CA PRO A 181 -14.61 -9.64 5.29
C PRO A 181 -14.74 -9.41 6.80
N GLU A 182 -13.69 -9.72 7.57
CA GLU A 182 -13.62 -9.51 9.02
C GLU A 182 -12.88 -8.21 9.38
N LYS A 183 -12.70 -7.29 8.45
CA LYS A 183 -11.87 -6.06 8.60
C LYS A 183 -12.21 -5.23 9.85
N ASP A 184 -13.46 -5.23 10.28
CA ASP A 184 -13.92 -4.43 11.43
C ASP A 184 -13.63 -5.11 12.79
N THR A 185 -13.36 -6.41 12.78
CA THR A 185 -12.99 -7.23 13.93
C THR A 185 -11.56 -7.77 13.83
N LEU A 186 -10.85 -7.46 12.76
CA LEU A 186 -9.48 -7.91 12.52
C LEU A 186 -8.57 -7.45 13.65
N ILE A 187 -7.88 -8.41 14.27
CA ILE A 187 -6.91 -8.13 15.32
C ILE A 187 -5.69 -7.45 14.69
N PRO A 188 -5.30 -6.24 15.14
CA PRO A 188 -4.10 -5.57 14.63
C PRO A 188 -2.83 -6.36 14.96
N TYR A 189 -1.81 -6.25 14.09
CA TYR A 189 -0.47 -6.71 14.41
C TYR A 189 0.03 -5.98 15.66
N HIS A 190 0.41 -6.75 16.67
CA HIS A 190 0.95 -6.19 17.90
C HIS A 190 2.42 -5.82 17.72
N PHE A 191 2.71 -4.52 17.83
CA PHE A 191 4.08 -4.01 17.80
C PHE A 191 4.73 -4.11 19.17
N GLU A 192 5.86 -4.78 19.26
CA GLU A 192 6.64 -4.87 20.49
C GLU A 192 7.65 -3.72 20.52
N TYR A 193 7.54 -2.86 21.52
CA TYR A 193 8.51 -1.82 21.82
C TYR A 193 9.74 -2.49 22.46
N ASP A 194 10.90 -2.36 21.82
CA ASP A 194 12.20 -2.80 22.35
C ASP A 194 12.69 -1.87 23.48
#